data_07aa73e5fcf0db36b8f542571f1c5fd9
#
_entry.id   07aa73e5fcf0db36b8f542571f1c5fd9
#
_cell.length_a   1.000
_cell.length_b   1.000
_cell.length_c   1.000
_cell.angle_alpha   90.00
_cell.angle_beta   90.00
_cell.angle_gamma   90.00
#
_symmetry.space_group_name_H-M   'P 1'
#
loop_
_entity.id
_entity.type
_entity.pdbx_description
1 polymer ?
#
loop_
_entity_poly.entity_id
_entity_poly.type
_entity_poly.pdbx_seq_one_letter_code
_entity_poly.pdbx_strand_id
1 'polypeptide(L)'
;DKTGTITSGEPRVTDVIPSGGVTEKELVSLALSLEKKSEHPLAKAVLLYAKEQQVDAPEVADFQALPGNGLSGTLDGASLAGGSFSYISGHTTVSAQEQASFERLASEGKTPLCFMKNGRLAGMIAVADVIKEDSPQAVKELQNMGIRVVMLTGDNERTARAIGEQAGVD
;
A
#
# COMPACT_ATOMS: atom_id res chain seq x y z
N ASP A 1 2.90 21.43 -3.00
CA ASP A 1 3.30 20.06 -3.32
C ASP A 1 2.79 19.11 -2.24
N LYS A 2 2.42 17.88 -2.63
CA LYS A 2 1.92 16.87 -1.68
C LYS A 2 3.07 16.13 -1.00
N THR A 3 3.86 15.41 -1.79
CA THR A 3 4.86 14.46 -1.29
C THR A 3 6.04 15.18 -0.62
N GLY A 4 6.28 14.86 0.64
CA GLY A 4 7.36 15.47 1.43
C GLY A 4 7.08 16.89 1.92
N THR A 5 5.93 17.47 1.55
CA THR A 5 5.50 18.81 1.98
C THR A 5 4.27 18.73 2.88
N ILE A 6 3.14 18.29 2.34
CA ILE A 6 1.91 18.02 3.10
C ILE A 6 2.01 16.66 3.79
N THR A 7 2.59 15.68 3.10
CA THR A 7 2.86 14.34 3.63
C THR A 7 4.31 14.19 4.07
N SER A 8 4.60 13.11 4.80
CA SER A 8 5.96 12.83 5.29
C SER A 8 6.96 12.52 4.16
N GLY A 9 6.47 12.04 3.03
CA GLY A 9 7.29 11.57 1.91
C GLY A 9 7.81 10.14 2.10
N GLU A 10 7.47 9.50 3.21
CA GLU A 10 7.88 8.13 3.53
C GLU A 10 6.64 7.24 3.64
N PRO A 11 6.35 6.38 2.62
CA PRO A 11 5.23 5.45 2.70
C PRO A 11 5.36 4.49 3.87
N ARG A 12 4.24 4.20 4.53
CA ARG A 12 4.17 3.25 5.64
C ARG A 12 2.97 2.31 5.48
N VAL A 13 3.09 1.10 6.02
CA VAL A 13 1.98 0.17 6.11
C VAL A 13 0.96 0.70 7.12
N THR A 14 -0.29 0.82 6.71
CA THR A 14 -1.38 1.32 7.54
C THR A 14 -2.38 0.23 7.93
N ASP A 15 -2.57 -0.76 7.08
CA ASP A 15 -3.55 -1.84 7.27
C ASP A 15 -2.98 -3.16 6.75
N VAL A 16 -3.30 -4.24 7.46
CA VAL A 16 -3.01 -5.61 7.06
C VAL A 16 -4.31 -6.40 7.11
N ILE A 17 -4.80 -6.84 5.95
CA ILE A 17 -6.10 -7.51 5.82
C ILE A 17 -5.89 -8.89 5.22
N PRO A 18 -5.74 -9.95 6.04
CA PRO A 18 -5.59 -11.30 5.53
C PRO A 18 -6.92 -11.83 5.00
N SER A 19 -6.83 -12.74 4.02
CA SER A 19 -7.97 -13.44 3.42
C SER A 19 -8.06 -14.87 3.91
N GLY A 20 -9.24 -15.45 3.83
CA GLY A 20 -9.61 -16.82 4.08
C GLY A 20 -8.62 -17.79 4.75
N GLY A 21 -8.52 -17.80 6.09
CA GLY A 21 -7.68 -18.72 6.84
C GLY A 21 -6.20 -18.33 6.95
N VAL A 22 -5.80 -17.21 6.33
CA VAL A 22 -4.44 -16.69 6.43
C VAL A 22 -4.35 -15.76 7.64
N THR A 23 -3.30 -15.89 8.44
CA THR A 23 -3.06 -14.97 9.57
C THR A 23 -2.34 -13.71 9.08
N GLU A 24 -2.38 -12.64 9.87
CA GLU A 24 -1.64 -11.41 9.56
C GLU A 24 -0.14 -11.69 9.44
N LYS A 25 0.40 -12.51 10.33
CA LYS A 25 1.82 -12.89 10.31
C LYS A 25 2.20 -13.66 9.04
N GLU A 26 1.35 -14.58 8.61
CA GLU A 26 1.56 -15.33 7.36
C GLU A 26 1.55 -14.40 6.15
N LEU A 27 0.61 -13.46 6.09
CA LEU A 27 0.52 -12.48 5.01
C LEU A 27 1.75 -11.59 4.98
N VAL A 28 2.19 -11.08 6.12
CA VAL A 28 3.39 -10.23 6.21
C VAL A 28 4.64 -11.01 5.83
N SER A 29 4.77 -12.29 6.24
CA SER A 29 5.88 -13.14 5.85
C SER A 29 5.94 -13.37 4.35
N LEU A 30 4.80 -13.62 3.72
CA LEU A 30 4.68 -13.82 2.27
C LEU A 30 5.09 -12.53 1.53
N ALA A 31 4.54 -11.40 1.96
CA ALA A 31 4.85 -10.11 1.37
C ALA A 31 6.35 -9.78 1.50
N LEU A 32 6.93 -10.02 2.68
CA LEU A 32 8.35 -9.82 2.92
C LEU A 32 9.21 -10.66 1.99
N SER A 33 8.88 -11.93 1.81
CA SER A 33 9.62 -12.85 0.92
C SER A 33 9.68 -12.33 -0.52
N LEU A 34 8.58 -11.77 -1.03
CA LEU A 34 8.52 -11.17 -2.36
C LEU A 34 9.23 -9.83 -2.42
N GLU A 35 8.99 -8.95 -1.45
CA GLU A 35 9.45 -7.56 -1.50
C GLU A 35 10.94 -7.39 -1.20
N LYS A 36 11.60 -8.39 -0.61
CA LYS A 36 13.04 -8.34 -0.32
C LYS A 36 13.89 -8.05 -1.54
N LYS A 37 13.46 -8.51 -2.71
CA LYS A 37 14.18 -8.30 -3.98
C LYS A 37 13.60 -7.17 -4.82
N SER A 38 12.56 -6.50 -4.35
CA SER A 38 11.91 -5.43 -5.09
C SER A 38 12.62 -4.08 -4.86
N GLU A 39 12.76 -3.33 -5.93
CA GLU A 39 13.27 -1.95 -5.88
C GLU A 39 12.14 -0.92 -5.84
N HIS A 40 10.89 -1.37 -5.82
CA HIS A 40 9.73 -0.48 -5.79
C HIS A 40 9.70 0.33 -4.48
N PRO A 41 9.36 1.63 -4.52
CA PRO A 41 9.34 2.47 -3.30
C PRO A 41 8.45 1.92 -2.18
N LEU A 42 7.33 1.26 -2.52
CA LEU A 42 6.42 0.67 -1.53
C LEU A 42 6.99 -0.58 -0.86
N ALA A 43 7.98 -1.24 -1.46
CA ALA A 43 8.65 -2.38 -0.86
C ALA A 43 9.32 -2.03 0.46
N LYS A 44 9.91 -0.84 0.56
CA LYS A 44 10.54 -0.35 1.78
C LYS A 44 9.56 -0.28 2.95
N ALA A 45 8.32 0.12 2.68
CA ALA A 45 7.27 0.20 3.69
C ALA A 45 6.95 -1.20 4.26
N VAL A 46 6.84 -2.21 3.40
CA VAL A 46 6.60 -3.60 3.80
C VAL A 46 7.77 -4.15 4.61
N LEU A 47 9.00 -3.91 4.16
CA LEU A 47 10.21 -4.35 4.86
C LEU A 47 10.31 -3.72 6.27
N LEU A 48 10.04 -2.43 6.38
CA LEU A 48 10.05 -1.72 7.66
C LEU A 48 8.99 -2.27 8.61
N TYR A 49 7.76 -2.47 8.11
CA TYR A 49 6.68 -3.02 8.91
C TYR A 49 7.01 -4.43 9.42
N ALA A 50 7.53 -5.29 8.56
CA ALA A 50 7.93 -6.65 8.94
C ALA A 50 9.01 -6.61 10.04
N LYS A 51 9.97 -5.71 9.94
CA LYS A 51 11.02 -5.52 10.95
C LYS A 51 10.42 -5.06 12.29
N GLU A 52 9.50 -4.11 12.27
CA GLU A 52 8.82 -3.60 13.48
C GLU A 52 7.99 -4.70 14.15
N GLN A 53 7.37 -5.58 13.37
CA GLN A 53 6.59 -6.71 13.87
C GLN A 53 7.45 -7.94 14.20
N GLN A 54 8.76 -7.85 14.02
CA GLN A 54 9.70 -8.96 14.25
C GLN A 54 9.37 -10.19 13.41
N VAL A 55 8.90 -9.97 12.19
CA VAL A 55 8.63 -11.02 11.20
C VAL A 55 9.84 -11.13 10.29
N ASP A 56 10.32 -12.36 10.11
CA ASP A 56 11.36 -12.68 9.13
C ASP A 56 10.86 -13.74 8.15
N ALA A 57 11.43 -13.75 6.96
CA ALA A 57 11.09 -14.71 5.92
C ALA A 57 12.26 -14.84 4.93
N PRO A 58 12.49 -16.02 4.36
CA PRO A 58 13.51 -16.19 3.33
C PRO A 58 13.09 -15.50 2.03
N GLU A 59 14.06 -15.18 1.19
CA GLU A 59 13.80 -14.67 -0.15
C GLU A 59 13.17 -15.75 -1.02
N VAL A 60 12.28 -15.35 -1.94
CA VAL A 60 11.72 -16.26 -2.94
C VAL A 60 12.78 -16.70 -3.94
N ALA A 61 12.62 -17.89 -4.49
CA ALA A 61 13.34 -18.33 -5.68
C ALA A 61 12.59 -17.87 -6.94
N ASP A 62 13.29 -17.84 -8.06
CA ASP A 62 12.72 -17.47 -9.37
C ASP A 62 11.97 -16.14 -9.36
N PHE A 63 12.51 -15.15 -8.64
CA PHE A 63 11.92 -13.81 -8.54
C PHE A 63 11.80 -13.16 -9.91
N GLN A 64 10.63 -12.63 -10.21
CA GLN A 64 10.37 -11.83 -11.40
C GLN A 64 9.59 -10.58 -11.02
N ALA A 65 10.09 -9.44 -11.48
CA ALA A 65 9.36 -8.18 -11.43
C ALA A 65 8.72 -7.95 -12.81
N LEU A 66 7.42 -7.78 -12.83
CA LEU A 66 6.64 -7.49 -14.04
C LEU A 66 6.33 -6.00 -14.05
N PRO A 67 7.08 -5.17 -14.80
CA PRO A 67 6.89 -3.72 -14.76
C PRO A 67 5.43 -3.30 -14.95
N GLY A 68 4.92 -2.50 -14.02
CA GLY A 68 3.54 -2.02 -14.04
C GLY A 68 2.50 -3.03 -13.55
N ASN A 69 2.86 -4.29 -13.31
CA ASN A 69 1.92 -5.35 -12.95
C ASN A 69 2.15 -5.90 -11.53
N GLY A 70 3.34 -6.42 -11.24
CA GLY A 70 3.57 -7.01 -9.92
C GLY A 70 4.87 -7.81 -9.85
N LEU A 71 4.91 -8.67 -8.83
CA LEU A 71 6.03 -9.51 -8.48
C LEU A 71 5.60 -10.97 -8.44
N SER A 72 6.50 -11.88 -8.74
CA SER A 72 6.26 -13.31 -8.55
C SER A 72 7.52 -14.03 -8.09
N GLY A 73 7.33 -15.21 -7.50
CA GLY A 73 8.42 -16.06 -7.07
C GLY A 73 7.90 -17.36 -6.49
N THR A 74 8.81 -18.24 -6.09
CA THR A 74 8.48 -19.52 -5.45
C THR A 74 9.15 -19.60 -4.09
N LEU A 75 8.46 -20.18 -3.13
CA LEU A 75 8.97 -20.41 -1.78
C LEU A 75 8.46 -21.75 -1.26
N ASP A 76 9.38 -22.67 -0.95
CA ASP A 76 9.05 -24.02 -0.46
C ASP A 76 8.02 -24.75 -1.33
N GLY A 77 8.16 -24.63 -2.65
CA GLY A 77 7.26 -25.22 -3.63
C GLY A 77 5.94 -24.47 -3.85
N ALA A 78 5.69 -23.39 -3.12
CA ALA A 78 4.51 -22.57 -3.30
C ALA A 78 4.78 -21.44 -4.29
N SER A 79 3.80 -21.17 -5.16
CA SER A 79 3.81 -20.04 -6.08
C SER A 79 3.29 -18.79 -5.37
N LEU A 80 4.10 -17.74 -5.30
CA LEU A 80 3.73 -16.48 -4.67
C LEU A 80 3.67 -15.38 -5.73
N ALA A 81 2.72 -14.47 -5.57
CA ALA A 81 2.62 -13.29 -6.41
C ALA A 81 2.11 -12.10 -5.58
N GLY A 82 2.49 -10.92 -5.99
CA GLY A 82 2.03 -9.68 -5.39
C GLY A 82 1.91 -8.58 -6.43
N GLY A 83 1.02 -7.64 -6.21
CA GLY A 83 0.85 -6.52 -7.13
C GLY A 83 -0.38 -5.68 -6.83
N SER A 84 -0.76 -4.85 -7.80
CA SER A 84 -1.96 -4.03 -7.70
C SER A 84 -3.22 -4.90 -7.65
N PHE A 85 -4.29 -4.34 -7.11
CA PHE A 85 -5.59 -5.01 -7.11
C PHE A 85 -6.04 -5.37 -8.54
N SER A 86 -5.83 -4.48 -9.49
CA SER A 86 -6.19 -4.70 -10.89
C SER A 86 -5.47 -5.92 -11.48
N TYR A 87 -4.18 -6.06 -11.22
CA TYR A 87 -3.38 -7.21 -11.68
C TYR A 87 -3.84 -8.51 -11.02
N ILE A 88 -3.96 -8.50 -9.69
CA ILE A 88 -4.28 -9.70 -8.90
C ILE A 88 -5.73 -10.17 -9.17
N SER A 89 -6.70 -9.26 -9.29
CA SER A 89 -8.09 -9.61 -9.56
C SER A 89 -8.29 -10.26 -10.93
N GLY A 90 -7.37 -10.03 -11.85
CA GLY A 90 -7.34 -10.73 -13.15
C GLY A 90 -6.79 -12.15 -13.07
N HIS A 91 -6.17 -12.55 -11.98
CA HIS A 91 -5.51 -13.85 -11.81
C HIS A 91 -6.12 -14.73 -10.72
N THR A 92 -7.02 -14.20 -9.91
CA THR A 92 -7.70 -14.95 -8.85
C THR A 92 -9.11 -14.42 -8.61
N THR A 93 -9.92 -15.22 -7.94
CA THR A 93 -11.27 -14.79 -7.53
C THR A 93 -11.16 -13.90 -6.29
N VAL A 94 -11.82 -12.75 -6.36
CA VAL A 94 -11.93 -11.80 -5.25
C VAL A 94 -13.38 -11.78 -4.76
N SER A 95 -13.57 -11.98 -3.46
CA SER A 95 -14.90 -11.94 -2.86
C SER A 95 -15.47 -10.51 -2.81
N ALA A 96 -16.78 -10.39 -2.64
CA ALA A 96 -17.43 -9.09 -2.45
C ALA A 96 -16.88 -8.33 -1.24
N GLN A 97 -16.55 -9.04 -0.16
CA GLN A 97 -15.97 -8.46 1.04
C GLN A 97 -14.56 -7.92 0.78
N GLU A 98 -13.75 -8.65 0.05
CA GLU A 98 -12.40 -8.24 -0.34
C GLU A 98 -12.43 -7.05 -1.29
N GLN A 99 -13.37 -7.04 -2.25
CA GLN A 99 -13.62 -5.91 -3.13
C GLN A 99 -14.00 -4.65 -2.33
N ALA A 100 -14.89 -4.79 -1.35
CA ALA A 100 -15.32 -3.69 -0.50
C ALA A 100 -14.16 -3.15 0.35
N SER A 101 -13.30 -4.03 0.87
CA SER A 101 -12.10 -3.64 1.61
C SER A 101 -11.13 -2.85 0.73
N PHE A 102 -10.90 -3.30 -0.50
CA PHE A 102 -10.09 -2.57 -1.46
C PHE A 102 -10.64 -1.16 -1.72
N GLU A 103 -11.92 -1.05 -2.01
CA GLU A 103 -12.56 0.23 -2.31
C GLU A 103 -12.51 1.19 -1.12
N ARG A 104 -12.71 0.68 0.09
CA ARG A 104 -12.57 1.47 1.32
C ARG A 104 -11.17 2.03 1.48
N LEU A 105 -10.14 1.17 1.34
CA LEU A 105 -8.74 1.60 1.45
C LEU A 105 -8.38 2.64 0.39
N ALA A 106 -8.80 2.42 -0.86
CA ALA A 106 -8.56 3.35 -1.94
C ALA A 106 -9.24 4.71 -1.70
N SER A 107 -10.47 4.71 -1.14
CA SER A 107 -11.19 5.94 -0.81
C SER A 107 -10.55 6.72 0.34
N GLU A 108 -9.78 6.05 1.18
CA GLU A 108 -9.00 6.67 2.26
C GLU A 108 -7.64 7.21 1.78
N GLY A 109 -7.36 7.12 0.49
CA GLY A 109 -6.09 7.59 -0.10
C GLY A 109 -4.93 6.62 0.06
N LYS A 110 -5.21 5.37 0.43
CA LYS A 110 -4.21 4.32 0.61
C LYS A 110 -4.01 3.52 -0.66
N THR A 111 -2.86 2.88 -0.80
CA THR A 111 -2.54 1.98 -1.90
C THR A 111 -2.56 0.54 -1.41
N PRO A 112 -3.58 -0.25 -1.77
CA PRO A 112 -3.62 -1.66 -1.40
C PRO A 112 -2.68 -2.48 -2.29
N LEU A 113 -1.76 -3.20 -1.66
CA LEU A 113 -0.93 -4.21 -2.31
C LEU A 113 -1.58 -5.57 -2.05
N CYS A 114 -1.85 -6.32 -3.11
CA CYS A 114 -2.51 -7.62 -3.03
C CYS A 114 -1.50 -8.74 -3.19
N PHE A 115 -1.67 -9.82 -2.43
CA PHE A 115 -0.76 -10.96 -2.43
C PHE A 115 -1.53 -12.25 -2.64
N MET A 116 -0.94 -13.15 -3.45
CA MET A 116 -1.48 -14.48 -3.74
C MET A 116 -0.52 -15.58 -3.33
N LYS A 117 -1.08 -16.71 -2.96
CA LYS A 117 -0.35 -17.95 -2.74
C LYS A 117 -1.09 -19.10 -3.44
N ASN A 118 -0.39 -19.79 -4.35
CA ASN A 118 -0.95 -20.92 -5.12
C ASN A 118 -2.28 -20.56 -5.82
N GLY A 119 -2.34 -19.37 -6.42
CA GLY A 119 -3.51 -18.91 -7.17
C GLY A 119 -4.67 -18.41 -6.33
N ARG A 120 -4.53 -18.32 -5.01
CA ARG A 120 -5.56 -17.80 -4.11
C ARG A 120 -5.10 -16.51 -3.46
N LEU A 121 -6.04 -15.59 -3.25
CA LEU A 121 -5.75 -14.35 -2.56
C LEU A 121 -5.37 -14.64 -1.09
N ALA A 122 -4.17 -14.22 -0.70
CA ALA A 122 -3.70 -14.33 0.68
C ALA A 122 -4.11 -13.11 1.51
N GLY A 123 -4.27 -11.97 0.89
CA GLY A 123 -4.71 -10.75 1.54
C GLY A 123 -4.19 -9.48 0.90
N MET A 124 -4.44 -8.37 1.57
CA MET A 124 -4.01 -7.05 1.15
C MET A 124 -3.23 -6.35 2.26
N ILE A 125 -2.20 -5.62 1.87
CA ILE A 125 -1.45 -4.74 2.76
C ILE A 125 -1.56 -3.32 2.19
N ALA A 126 -2.17 -2.42 2.95
CA ALA A 126 -2.31 -1.04 2.52
C ALA A 126 -1.09 -0.22 2.92
N VAL A 127 -0.60 0.56 1.99
CA VAL A 127 0.53 1.47 2.19
C VAL A 127 0.08 2.87 1.84
N ALA A 128 0.47 3.85 2.65
CA ALA A 128 0.16 5.24 2.39
C ALA A 128 1.31 6.15 2.80
N ASP A 129 1.46 7.23 2.05
CA ASP A 129 2.28 8.36 2.43
C ASP A 129 1.40 9.28 3.28
N VAL A 130 1.57 9.19 4.60
CA VAL A 130 0.68 9.86 5.54
C VAL A 130 0.99 11.35 5.66
N ILE A 131 -0.08 12.12 5.86
CA ILE A 131 -0.01 13.56 6.11
C ILE A 131 0.77 13.84 7.40
N LYS A 132 1.58 14.90 7.38
CA LYS A 132 2.28 15.35 8.57
C LYS A 132 1.28 15.85 9.61
N GLU A 133 1.60 15.62 10.88
CA GLU A 133 0.73 15.97 11.99
C GLU A 133 0.36 17.46 12.02
N ASP A 134 1.29 18.32 11.64
CA ASP A 134 1.13 19.78 11.63
C ASP A 134 0.57 20.36 10.32
N SER A 135 0.42 19.55 9.26
CA SER A 135 -0.04 20.04 7.97
C SER A 135 -1.44 20.64 7.97
N PRO A 136 -2.45 20.05 8.62
CA PRO A 136 -3.78 20.67 8.66
C PRO A 136 -3.78 22.03 9.33
N GLN A 137 -3.01 22.20 10.38
CA GLN A 137 -2.88 23.47 11.09
C GLN A 137 -2.20 24.51 10.21
N ALA A 138 -1.10 24.16 9.54
CA ALA A 138 -0.37 25.05 8.66
C ALA A 138 -1.27 25.53 7.49
N VAL A 139 -2.04 24.63 6.91
CA VAL A 139 -3.02 24.97 5.86
C VAL A 139 -4.05 25.99 6.39
N LYS A 140 -4.59 25.71 7.58
CA LYS A 140 -5.58 26.60 8.19
C LYS A 140 -5.01 27.98 8.50
N GLU A 141 -3.79 28.07 8.97
CA GLU A 141 -3.12 29.35 9.25
C GLU A 141 -2.96 30.17 7.97
N LEU A 142 -2.55 29.54 6.86
CA LEU A 142 -2.45 30.19 5.56
C LEU A 142 -3.82 30.71 5.08
N GLN A 143 -4.86 29.89 5.23
CA GLN A 143 -6.23 30.27 4.86
C GLN A 143 -6.72 31.45 5.71
N ASN A 144 -6.40 31.50 7.00
CA ASN A 144 -6.74 32.60 7.88
C ASN A 144 -6.04 33.92 7.49
N MET A 145 -4.90 33.81 6.80
CA MET A 145 -4.20 34.96 6.20
C MET A 145 -4.78 35.39 4.83
N GLY A 146 -5.86 34.75 4.39
CA GLY A 146 -6.49 35.04 3.10
C GLY A 146 -5.79 34.36 1.92
N ILE A 147 -4.92 33.39 2.17
CA ILE A 147 -4.19 32.66 1.13
C ILE A 147 -4.98 31.41 0.75
N ARG A 148 -5.24 31.25 -0.54
CA ARG A 148 -5.82 30.01 -1.06
C ARG A 148 -4.75 28.94 -1.13
N VAL A 149 -5.01 27.77 -0.53
CA VAL A 149 -4.04 26.67 -0.48
C VAL A 149 -4.48 25.55 -1.43
N VAL A 150 -3.67 25.28 -2.43
CA VAL A 150 -3.93 24.28 -3.47
C VAL A 150 -2.84 23.18 -3.40
N MET A 151 -3.27 21.94 -3.36
CA MET A 151 -2.35 20.79 -3.36
C MET A 151 -2.04 20.35 -4.80
N LEU A 152 -0.76 20.18 -5.10
CA LEU A 152 -0.29 19.64 -6.37
C LEU A 152 0.26 18.24 -6.15
N THR A 153 -0.14 17.28 -6.98
CA THR A 153 0.32 15.89 -6.90
C THR A 153 0.17 15.20 -8.26
N GLY A 154 1.02 14.20 -8.50
CA GLY A 154 0.89 13.28 -9.63
C GLY A 154 0.01 12.06 -9.35
N ASP A 155 -0.58 11.95 -8.13
CA ASP A 155 -1.46 10.85 -7.78
C ASP A 155 -2.78 10.88 -8.56
N ASN A 156 -3.49 9.74 -8.56
CA ASN A 156 -4.84 9.71 -9.10
C ASN A 156 -5.79 10.62 -8.29
N GLU A 157 -6.90 11.00 -8.90
CA GLU A 157 -7.85 11.93 -8.30
C GLU A 157 -8.39 11.46 -6.96
N ARG A 158 -8.66 10.16 -6.81
CA ARG A 158 -9.21 9.60 -5.56
C ARG A 158 -8.24 9.78 -4.39
N THR A 159 -6.97 9.43 -4.59
CA THR A 159 -5.92 9.61 -3.58
C THR A 159 -5.69 11.09 -3.28
N ALA A 160 -5.61 11.92 -4.31
CA ALA A 160 -5.44 13.36 -4.17
C ALA A 160 -6.57 13.99 -3.36
N ARG A 161 -7.81 13.62 -3.66
CA ARG A 161 -8.99 14.12 -2.95
C ARG A 161 -8.98 13.72 -1.48
N ALA A 162 -8.70 12.45 -1.18
CA ALA A 162 -8.66 11.95 0.20
C ALA A 162 -7.61 12.69 1.04
N ILE A 163 -6.40 12.86 0.51
CA ILE A 163 -5.33 13.59 1.22
C ILE A 163 -5.65 15.07 1.33
N GLY A 164 -6.20 15.66 0.28
CA GLY A 164 -6.62 17.07 0.28
C GLY A 164 -7.67 17.39 1.34
N GLU A 165 -8.65 16.51 1.50
CA GLU A 165 -9.66 16.62 2.56
C GLU A 165 -9.05 16.49 3.96
N GLN A 166 -8.13 15.55 4.17
CA GLN A 166 -7.43 15.38 5.44
C GLN A 166 -6.59 16.63 5.79
N ALA A 167 -5.94 17.23 4.79
CA ALA A 167 -5.12 18.42 4.97
C ALA A 167 -5.95 19.72 5.06
N GLY A 168 -7.18 19.69 4.58
CA GLY A 168 -8.08 20.85 4.57
C GLY A 168 -7.76 21.88 3.48
N VAL A 169 -7.10 21.47 2.39
CA VAL A 169 -6.80 22.38 1.26
C VAL A 169 -8.07 22.77 0.49
N ASP A 170 -7.96 23.88 -0.27
CA ASP A 170 -9.10 24.42 -1.04
C ASP A 170 -9.46 23.55 -2.29
#